data_b299034e86dde004a2ca35324612f9f9
#
_entry.id   b299034e86dde004a2ca35324612f9f9
#
_cell.length_a   1.000
_cell.length_b   1.000
_cell.length_c   1.000
_cell.angle_alpha   90.00
_cell.angle_beta   90.00
_cell.angle_gamma   90.00
#
_symmetry.space_group_name_H-M   'P 1'
#
loop_
_entity.id
_entity.type
_entity.pdbx_description
1 polymer ?
#
loop_
_entity_poly.entity_id
_entity_poly.type
_entity_poly.pdbx_seq_one_letter_code
_entity_poly.pdbx_strand_id
1 'polypeptide(L)'
;MKFFRFVLLIGSLLLIFSCTHRNENNLKGDLVKNPVSLKKSDSTQSPVMKFETLEHDFGRVFAGEKVSYSFKFYNKGKSDLLITNVTASCGCTVPEWSKTPVAPGEEGHITVTFNTAGRSGFQQKQITVLANTVPNTVSLMIKAQVYEPGSNKE
;
A
#
# COMPACT_ATOMS: atom_id res chain seq x y z
N MET A 1 -58.66 39.76 -42.71
CA MET A 1 -57.21 39.67 -42.29
C MET A 1 -56.95 39.53 -40.78
N LYS A 2 -57.92 39.81 -39.92
CA LYS A 2 -57.72 39.65 -38.43
C LYS A 2 -57.92 38.22 -37.96
N PHE A 3 -58.75 37.42 -38.64
CA PHE A 3 -59.02 36.03 -38.25
C PHE A 3 -57.81 35.09 -38.52
N PHE A 4 -57.08 35.38 -39.60
CA PHE A 4 -55.90 34.55 -39.97
C PHE A 4 -54.74 34.77 -39.01
N ARG A 5 -54.59 35.94 -38.43
CA ARG A 5 -53.57 36.24 -37.42
C ARG A 5 -53.87 35.57 -36.06
N PHE A 6 -55.14 35.36 -35.73
CA PHE A 6 -55.58 34.74 -34.50
C PHE A 6 -55.33 33.23 -34.50
N VAL A 7 -55.54 32.60 -35.68
CA VAL A 7 -55.27 31.16 -35.85
C VAL A 7 -53.77 30.85 -35.79
N LEU A 8 -52.92 31.73 -36.29
CA LEU A 8 -51.47 31.58 -36.23
C LEU A 8 -50.89 31.72 -34.85
N LEU A 9 -51.49 32.58 -33.99
CA LEU A 9 -51.06 32.77 -32.61
C LEU A 9 -51.48 31.56 -31.72
N ILE A 10 -52.63 30.95 -31.99
CA ILE A 10 -53.08 29.75 -31.25
C ILE A 10 -52.27 28.53 -31.66
N GLY A 11 -51.86 28.41 -32.95
CA GLY A 11 -50.97 27.35 -33.43
C GLY A 11 -49.58 27.39 -32.84
N SER A 12 -49.04 28.61 -32.60
CA SER A 12 -47.74 28.80 -31.97
C SER A 12 -47.71 28.46 -30.47
N LEU A 13 -48.86 28.58 -29.78
CA LEU A 13 -48.92 28.30 -28.34
C LEU A 13 -49.03 26.80 -28.03
N LEU A 14 -49.49 25.98 -29.01
CA LEU A 14 -49.62 24.52 -28.84
C LEU A 14 -48.31 23.74 -29.07
N LEU A 15 -47.26 24.39 -29.58
CA LEU A 15 -45.97 23.74 -29.85
C LEU A 15 -44.99 23.76 -28.67
N ILE A 16 -45.34 24.44 -27.59
CA ILE A 16 -44.44 24.53 -26.38
C ILE A 16 -44.84 23.54 -25.29
N PHE A 17 -45.88 22.73 -25.46
CA PHE A 17 -46.29 21.76 -24.42
C PHE A 17 -45.94 20.30 -24.74
N SER A 18 -45.14 20.04 -25.78
CA SER A 18 -44.69 18.67 -26.12
C SER A 18 -43.25 18.43 -25.72
N CYS A 19 -42.86 18.77 -24.53
CA CYS A 19 -41.63 18.28 -23.96
C CYS A 19 -41.88 17.82 -22.53
N THR A 20 -41.53 16.60 -22.27
CA THR A 20 -41.35 15.99 -20.97
C THR A 20 -42.41 15.02 -20.52
N HIS A 21 -42.41 13.85 -21.08
CA HIS A 21 -42.51 12.67 -20.25
C HIS A 21 -41.34 11.74 -20.62
N ARG A 22 -40.14 12.08 -20.14
CA ARG A 22 -39.05 11.13 -20.08
C ARG A 22 -39.39 10.23 -18.92
N ASN A 23 -39.96 9.09 -19.26
CA ASN A 23 -40.12 7.98 -18.33
C ASN A 23 -38.72 7.61 -17.85
N GLU A 24 -38.34 8.13 -16.69
CA GLU A 24 -37.18 7.62 -15.97
C GLU A 24 -37.58 6.20 -15.55
N ASN A 25 -37.18 5.25 -16.41
CA ASN A 25 -37.08 3.87 -15.97
C ASN A 25 -36.14 3.89 -14.78
N ASN A 26 -36.72 3.83 -13.63
CA ASN A 26 -36.13 3.55 -12.34
C ASN A 26 -35.42 2.20 -12.49
N LEU A 27 -34.22 2.23 -13.08
CA LEU A 27 -33.26 1.17 -12.95
C LEU A 27 -32.91 1.14 -11.47
N LYS A 28 -33.68 0.33 -10.74
CA LYS A 28 -33.30 -0.08 -9.40
C LYS A 28 -31.86 -0.55 -9.49
N GLY A 29 -30.94 0.29 -9.03
CA GLY A 29 -29.53 -0.02 -8.89
C GLY A 29 -29.28 -1.05 -7.78
N ASP A 30 -30.07 -2.14 -7.80
CA ASP A 30 -30.00 -3.20 -6.80
C ASP A 30 -29.24 -4.43 -7.31
N LEU A 31 -28.48 -4.26 -8.42
CA LEU A 31 -27.74 -5.37 -9.02
C LEU A 31 -26.24 -5.35 -8.79
N VAL A 32 -25.72 -4.42 -7.96
CA VAL A 32 -24.36 -4.51 -7.46
C VAL A 32 -24.39 -4.35 -5.94
N LYS A 33 -25.01 -5.29 -5.26
CA LYS A 33 -24.65 -5.60 -3.89
C LYS A 33 -23.28 -6.28 -3.97
N ASN A 34 -22.22 -5.48 -4.03
CA ASN A 34 -20.91 -5.96 -3.66
C ASN A 34 -20.90 -6.04 -2.13
N PRO A 35 -21.08 -7.23 -1.53
CA PRO A 35 -21.17 -7.37 -0.08
C PRO A 35 -19.84 -7.06 0.61
N VAL A 36 -18.77 -6.80 -0.18
CA VAL A 36 -17.43 -6.48 0.31
C VAL A 36 -17.26 -4.98 0.60
N SER A 37 -18.08 -4.08 0.00
CA SER A 37 -17.88 -2.63 0.12
C SER A 37 -18.56 -1.96 1.31
N LEU A 38 -19.34 -2.66 2.11
CA LEU A 38 -20.16 -2.06 3.20
C LEU A 38 -19.89 -2.64 4.59
N LYS A 39 -18.94 -3.56 4.73
CA LYS A 39 -18.33 -3.71 6.05
C LYS A 39 -17.36 -2.54 6.20
N LYS A 40 -17.78 -1.47 6.87
CA LYS A 40 -16.90 -0.59 7.63
C LYS A 40 -15.90 -1.54 8.28
N SER A 41 -14.65 -1.56 7.80
CA SER A 41 -13.64 -2.44 8.38
C SER A 41 -13.55 -1.98 9.83
N ASP A 42 -14.08 -2.81 10.72
CA ASP A 42 -14.00 -2.57 12.14
C ASP A 42 -12.50 -2.58 12.45
N SER A 43 -11.93 -1.39 12.65
CA SER A 43 -10.49 -1.23 12.89
C SER A 43 -10.05 -2.05 14.13
N THR A 44 -11.02 -2.47 14.97
CA THR A 44 -10.77 -3.35 16.10
C THR A 44 -10.47 -4.79 15.69
N GLN A 45 -10.78 -5.17 14.44
CA GLN A 45 -10.53 -6.51 13.86
C GLN A 45 -9.33 -6.53 12.90
N SER A 46 -8.68 -5.39 12.65
CA SER A 46 -7.57 -5.28 11.70
C SER A 46 -6.30 -5.99 12.21
N PRO A 47 -5.44 -6.49 11.30
CA PRO A 47 -4.12 -6.98 11.66
C PRO A 47 -3.23 -5.82 12.11
N VAL A 48 -2.30 -6.09 13.01
CA VAL A 48 -1.35 -5.10 13.52
C VAL A 48 0.06 -5.69 13.48
N MET A 49 0.92 -5.11 12.65
CA MET A 49 2.31 -5.51 12.54
C MET A 49 3.15 -4.77 13.59
N LYS A 50 3.76 -5.51 14.51
CA LYS A 50 4.65 -4.96 15.52
C LYS A 50 6.02 -5.62 15.42
N PHE A 51 7.03 -4.86 14.98
CA PHE A 51 8.42 -5.29 14.96
C PHE A 51 9.07 -5.23 16.34
N GLU A 52 10.02 -6.13 16.59
CA GLU A 52 10.89 -6.07 17.77
C GLU A 52 11.85 -4.87 17.68
N THR A 53 12.42 -4.65 16.48
CA THR A 53 13.23 -3.49 16.15
C THR A 53 12.91 -3.01 14.72
N LEU A 54 12.99 -1.72 14.49
CA LEU A 54 12.82 -1.12 13.16
C LEU A 54 14.16 -0.79 12.49
N GLU A 55 15.25 -0.96 13.21
CA GLU A 55 16.60 -0.62 12.75
C GLU A 55 17.59 -1.70 13.15
N HIS A 56 18.56 -1.95 12.26
CA HIS A 56 19.72 -2.81 12.55
C HIS A 56 20.99 -2.17 12.02
N ASP A 57 22.03 -2.12 12.87
CA ASP A 57 23.35 -1.65 12.51
C ASP A 57 24.30 -2.86 12.44
N PHE A 58 24.84 -3.13 11.24
CA PHE A 58 25.84 -4.16 11.02
C PHE A 58 27.23 -3.78 11.57
N GLY A 59 27.40 -2.52 11.99
CA GLY A 59 28.69 -2.00 12.41
C GLY A 59 29.69 -1.93 11.28
N ARG A 60 30.92 -2.43 11.52
CA ARG A 60 32.01 -2.45 10.55
C ARG A 60 31.88 -3.67 9.64
N VAL A 61 31.88 -3.44 8.33
CA VAL A 61 31.84 -4.48 7.28
C VAL A 61 32.88 -4.14 6.21
N PHE A 62 33.42 -5.14 5.50
CA PHE A 62 34.33 -4.89 4.38
C PHE A 62 33.58 -4.82 3.06
N ALA A 63 34.10 -4.00 2.13
CA ALA A 63 33.57 -3.90 0.79
C ALA A 63 33.64 -5.27 0.09
N GLY A 64 32.53 -5.68 -0.53
CA GLY A 64 32.36 -6.99 -1.17
C GLY A 64 31.66 -8.04 -0.29
N GLU A 65 31.47 -7.78 1.01
CA GLU A 65 30.72 -8.69 1.88
C GLU A 65 29.22 -8.60 1.62
N LYS A 66 28.54 -9.71 1.88
CA LYS A 66 27.06 -9.77 1.97
C LYS A 66 26.69 -10.02 3.42
N VAL A 67 25.99 -9.07 4.02
CA VAL A 67 25.52 -9.16 5.40
C VAL A 67 23.99 -9.23 5.41
N SER A 68 23.43 -10.04 6.32
CA SER A 68 21.99 -10.28 6.39
C SER A 68 21.49 -10.12 7.81
N TYR A 69 20.30 -9.56 7.93
CA TYR A 69 19.59 -9.46 9.19
C TYR A 69 18.11 -9.82 9.00
N SER A 70 17.54 -10.51 9.97
CA SER A 70 16.14 -10.93 9.97
C SER A 70 15.35 -10.09 10.96
N PHE A 71 14.56 -9.15 10.46
CA PHE A 71 13.63 -8.36 11.25
C PHE A 71 12.45 -9.23 11.67
N LYS A 72 12.31 -9.45 12.96
CA LYS A 72 11.22 -10.22 13.55
C LYS A 72 10.04 -9.29 13.87
N PHE A 73 8.83 -9.74 13.55
CA PHE A 73 7.60 -9.04 13.88
C PHE A 73 6.54 -10.02 14.41
N TYR A 74 5.52 -9.48 15.06
CA TYR A 74 4.35 -10.22 15.54
C TYR A 74 3.09 -9.59 14.97
N ASN A 75 2.11 -10.42 14.64
CA ASN A 75 0.75 -9.96 14.42
C ASN A 75 0.04 -9.75 15.76
N LYS A 76 -0.03 -8.51 16.22
CA LYS A 76 -0.74 -8.12 17.46
C LYS A 76 -2.21 -7.75 17.22
N GLY A 77 -2.70 -7.94 15.99
CA GLY A 77 -4.10 -7.72 15.60
C GLY A 77 -4.99 -8.93 15.88
N LYS A 78 -6.18 -8.90 15.28
CA LYS A 78 -7.21 -9.93 15.46
C LYS A 78 -7.57 -10.66 14.16
N SER A 79 -6.96 -10.30 13.05
CA SER A 79 -7.10 -10.96 11.76
C SER A 79 -5.74 -11.24 11.14
N ASP A 80 -5.71 -12.09 10.11
CA ASP A 80 -4.50 -12.51 9.43
C ASP A 80 -3.76 -11.32 8.81
N LEU A 81 -2.46 -11.23 9.07
CA LEU A 81 -1.57 -10.22 8.54
C LEU A 81 -0.91 -10.76 7.27
N LEU A 82 -1.10 -10.04 6.17
CA LEU A 82 -0.50 -10.36 4.88
C LEU A 82 0.44 -9.24 4.44
N ILE A 83 1.71 -9.58 4.25
CA ILE A 83 2.67 -8.68 3.60
C ILE A 83 2.46 -8.78 2.10
N THR A 84 2.09 -7.67 1.47
CA THR A 84 1.82 -7.61 0.03
C THR A 84 3.06 -7.28 -0.78
N ASN A 85 3.96 -6.46 -0.22
CA ASN A 85 5.22 -6.10 -0.87
C ASN A 85 6.29 -5.67 0.14
N VAL A 86 7.55 -5.88 -0.23
CA VAL A 86 8.72 -5.31 0.49
C VAL A 86 9.71 -4.80 -0.55
N THR A 87 10.09 -3.54 -0.44
CA THR A 87 11.03 -2.89 -1.35
C THR A 87 12.17 -2.25 -0.59
N ALA A 88 13.35 -2.24 -1.19
CA ALA A 88 14.52 -1.54 -0.66
C ALA A 88 14.82 -0.29 -1.49
N SER A 89 15.45 0.72 -0.87
CA SER A 89 15.83 1.99 -1.49
C SER A 89 16.94 1.85 -2.55
N CYS A 90 17.57 0.69 -2.67
CA CYS A 90 18.57 0.40 -3.71
C CYS A 90 18.56 -1.08 -4.12
N GLY A 91 19.02 -1.38 -5.34
CA GLY A 91 19.22 -2.76 -5.80
C GLY A 91 20.35 -3.53 -5.10
N CYS A 92 21.12 -2.88 -4.23
CA CYS A 92 22.16 -3.48 -3.40
C CYS A 92 21.59 -4.17 -2.13
N THR A 93 20.29 -4.03 -1.88
CA THR A 93 19.59 -4.59 -0.73
C THR A 93 18.41 -5.42 -1.22
N VAL A 94 18.41 -6.69 -0.85
CA VAL A 94 17.38 -7.66 -1.26
C VAL A 94 16.57 -8.10 -0.06
N PRO A 95 15.29 -7.75 0.03
CA PRO A 95 14.38 -8.25 1.07
C PRO A 95 13.75 -9.58 0.66
N GLU A 96 13.62 -10.49 1.61
CA GLU A 96 12.92 -11.78 1.48
C GLU A 96 11.92 -11.93 2.63
N TRP A 97 10.73 -12.41 2.33
CA TRP A 97 9.66 -12.61 3.32
C TRP A 97 8.70 -13.72 2.90
N SER A 98 7.99 -14.32 3.88
CA SER A 98 6.92 -15.29 3.60
C SER A 98 5.72 -14.62 2.94
N LYS A 99 5.16 -15.29 1.95
CA LYS A 99 3.90 -14.90 1.29
C LYS A 99 2.67 -15.44 2.00
N THR A 100 2.86 -16.33 3.00
CA THR A 100 1.76 -16.87 3.80
C THR A 100 1.28 -15.83 4.80
N PRO A 101 -0.04 -15.74 5.05
CA PRO A 101 -0.58 -14.89 6.11
C PRO A 101 -0.05 -15.33 7.49
N VAL A 102 0.18 -14.36 8.37
CA VAL A 102 0.60 -14.55 9.76
C VAL A 102 -0.64 -14.41 10.65
N ALA A 103 -1.01 -15.48 11.33
CA ALA A 103 -2.20 -15.50 12.18
C ALA A 103 -2.06 -14.56 13.40
N PRO A 104 -3.18 -14.16 14.04
CA PRO A 104 -3.16 -13.38 15.27
C PRO A 104 -2.29 -14.04 16.36
N GLY A 105 -1.35 -13.26 16.92
CA GLY A 105 -0.41 -13.72 17.94
C GLY A 105 0.85 -14.39 17.41
N GLU A 106 0.88 -14.82 16.16
CA GLU A 106 2.01 -15.47 15.51
C GLU A 106 3.11 -14.48 15.12
N GLU A 107 4.32 -15.04 14.90
CA GLU A 107 5.48 -14.27 14.46
C GLU A 107 5.77 -14.47 12.96
N GLY A 108 6.42 -13.44 12.39
CA GLY A 108 6.95 -13.49 11.04
C GLY A 108 8.31 -12.80 10.96
N HIS A 109 8.98 -13.00 9.83
CA HIS A 109 10.33 -12.48 9.61
C HIS A 109 10.43 -11.83 8.23
N ILE A 110 11.23 -10.76 8.15
CA ILE A 110 11.68 -10.15 6.90
C ILE A 110 13.21 -10.18 6.94
N THR A 111 13.82 -11.02 6.12
CA THR A 111 15.28 -11.10 5.98
C THR A 111 15.75 -10.10 4.95
N VAL A 112 16.70 -9.26 5.33
CA VAL A 112 17.28 -8.22 4.47
C VAL A 112 18.74 -8.53 4.27
N THR A 113 19.16 -8.73 3.01
CA THR A 113 20.56 -8.95 2.63
C THR A 113 21.10 -7.70 1.95
N PHE A 114 22.18 -7.17 2.48
CA PHE A 114 22.89 -6.01 1.93
C PHE A 114 24.23 -6.46 1.33
N ASN A 115 24.42 -6.19 0.04
CA ASN A 115 25.66 -6.41 -0.69
C ASN A 115 26.49 -5.12 -0.68
N THR A 116 27.66 -5.17 -0.05
CA THR A 116 28.55 -4.02 0.09
C THR A 116 29.55 -3.83 -1.07
N ALA A 117 29.46 -4.67 -2.11
CA ALA A 117 30.33 -4.56 -3.28
C ALA A 117 30.20 -3.17 -3.94
N GLY A 118 31.34 -2.49 -4.16
CA GLY A 118 31.41 -1.14 -4.70
C GLY A 118 30.80 -0.07 -3.78
N ARG A 119 30.75 -0.33 -2.46
CA ARG A 119 30.34 0.62 -1.43
C ARG A 119 31.49 0.92 -0.51
N SER A 120 31.51 2.16 0.03
CA SER A 120 32.48 2.60 1.04
C SER A 120 31.83 3.63 1.97
N GLY A 121 32.41 3.81 3.14
CA GLY A 121 31.93 4.77 4.14
C GLY A 121 30.60 4.35 4.78
N PHE A 122 29.92 5.32 5.40
CA PHE A 122 28.64 5.09 6.06
C PHE A 122 27.54 4.81 5.04
N GLN A 123 26.87 3.70 5.22
CA GLN A 123 25.73 3.28 4.41
C GLN A 123 24.48 3.17 5.27
N GLN A 124 23.38 3.72 4.75
CA GLN A 124 22.05 3.60 5.35
C GLN A 124 21.06 3.25 4.24
N LYS A 125 20.26 2.22 4.44
CA LYS A 125 19.28 1.75 3.47
C LYS A 125 17.91 1.60 4.14
N GLN A 126 16.90 2.15 3.49
CA GLN A 126 15.52 2.01 3.93
C GLN A 126 14.85 0.84 3.20
N ILE A 127 14.08 0.08 3.96
CA ILE A 127 13.22 -1.00 3.47
C ILE A 127 11.78 -0.61 3.79
N THR A 128 10.92 -0.58 2.77
CA THR A 128 9.50 -0.27 2.91
C THR A 128 8.71 -1.57 2.84
N VAL A 129 7.96 -1.86 3.90
CA VAL A 129 7.06 -3.00 4.05
C VAL A 129 5.64 -2.53 3.82
N LEU A 130 4.92 -3.17 2.90
CA LEU A 130 3.51 -2.93 2.62
C LEU A 130 2.69 -4.14 3.05
N ALA A 131 1.68 -3.93 3.89
CA ALA A 131 0.83 -4.99 4.44
C ALA A 131 -0.64 -4.53 4.52
N ASN A 132 -1.54 -5.47 4.81
CA ASN A 132 -2.97 -5.19 5.01
C ASN A 132 -3.30 -4.56 6.38
N THR A 133 -2.36 -3.84 6.98
CA THR A 133 -2.49 -3.15 8.28
C THR A 133 -2.97 -1.70 8.12
N VAL A 134 -3.26 -1.03 9.22
CA VAL A 134 -3.53 0.42 9.27
C VAL A 134 -2.62 1.05 10.33
N PRO A 135 -1.63 1.90 9.93
CA PRO A 135 -1.25 2.22 8.55
C PRO A 135 -0.73 1.00 7.79
N ASN A 136 -0.85 1.02 6.46
CA ASN A 136 -0.48 -0.10 5.60
C ASN A 136 1.03 -0.20 5.30
N THR A 137 1.84 0.74 5.79
CA THR A 137 3.26 0.85 5.47
C THR A 137 4.08 0.95 6.74
N VAL A 138 5.17 0.18 6.81
CA VAL A 138 6.21 0.26 7.84
C VAL A 138 7.56 0.44 7.17
N SER A 139 8.41 1.31 7.72
CA SER A 139 9.80 1.51 7.28
C SER A 139 10.77 0.84 8.24
N LEU A 140 11.65 0.00 7.68
CA LEU A 140 12.79 -0.58 8.38
C LEU A 140 14.06 0.09 7.88
N MET A 141 15.12 0.07 8.70
CA MET A 141 16.39 0.68 8.40
C MET A 141 17.55 -0.29 8.69
N ILE A 142 18.50 -0.38 7.77
CA ILE A 142 19.79 -1.00 8.03
C ILE A 142 20.89 0.05 7.89
N LYS A 143 21.94 -0.10 8.71
CA LYS A 143 23.13 0.75 8.71
C LYS A 143 24.38 -0.12 8.66
N ALA A 144 25.46 0.41 8.07
CA ALA A 144 26.76 -0.21 8.08
C ALA A 144 27.85 0.83 7.83
N GLN A 145 29.02 0.64 8.41
CA GLN A 145 30.25 1.36 8.08
C GLN A 145 31.12 0.44 7.20
N VAL A 146 31.18 0.75 5.90
CA VAL A 146 31.90 -0.08 4.92
C VAL A 146 33.35 0.41 4.76
N TYR A 147 34.30 -0.51 4.88
CA TYR A 147 35.73 -0.27 4.75
C TYR A 147 36.28 -0.97 3.52
N GLU A 148 37.24 -0.33 2.85
CA GLU A 148 38.01 -0.97 1.78
C GLU A 148 38.92 -2.07 2.37
N PRO A 149 39.02 -3.25 1.72
CA PRO A 149 40.01 -4.27 2.12
C PRO A 149 41.43 -3.68 2.12
N GLY A 150 42.08 -3.76 3.26
CA GLY A 150 43.46 -3.21 3.43
C GLY A 150 43.51 -1.76 3.95
N SER A 151 42.40 -1.08 4.13
CA SER A 151 42.38 0.24 4.78
C SER A 151 42.39 0.07 6.32
N ASN A 152 43.52 -0.28 6.90
CA ASN A 152 43.76 -0.13 8.34
C ASN A 152 43.94 1.36 8.62
N LYS A 153 42.84 2.11 8.82
CA LYS A 153 42.92 3.40 9.49
C LYS A 153 42.45 3.18 10.93
N GLU A 154 43.45 3.21 11.80
CA GLU A 154 43.30 3.40 13.25
C GLU A 154 42.40 4.59 13.57
#